data_81751f03e1f336c14aea6c1c380d44e3
#
_entry.id   81751f03e1f336c14aea6c1c380d44e3
#
_cell.length_a   1.000
_cell.length_b   1.000
_cell.length_c   1.000
_cell.angle_alpha   90.00
_cell.angle_beta   90.00
_cell.angle_gamma   90.00
#
_symmetry.space_group_name_H-M   'P 1'
#
loop_
_entity.id
_entity.type
_entity.pdbx_description
1 polymer ?
#
loop_
_entity_poly.entity_id
_entity_poly.type
_entity_poly.pdbx_seq_one_letter_code
_entity_poly.pdbx_strand_id
1 'polypeptide(L)'
;MIIGVDYHPSFQAIAFCVEETGECGEQELNHSDGQAEKFYRDLKQRGISVRVGMEATGYSRWFERLLAELGFELWIGDPAEIKAKRVKKQKFDREDARLLRRLMLENNFPQIWIPSPENRDLRQLLWHRHRLVQMRTRIMNQLQALAMNEGYRWKKKLFSAQGRARLEKLALAPWAGRRRQELLELLDRMNPTIEELTAAVEWEARKRPEVLRLMYRAVSLWCKRFSVNFGAAPLRPADPPHGQ
;
A
#
# COMPACT_ATOMS: atom_id res chain seq x y z
N MET A 1 -22.95 20.34 8.92
CA MET A 1 -21.69 20.83 9.50
C MET A 1 -20.52 20.38 8.63
N ILE A 2 -19.58 21.28 8.31
CA ILE A 2 -18.36 20.98 7.58
C ILE A 2 -17.18 21.03 8.51
N ILE A 3 -16.29 20.02 8.47
CA ILE A 3 -15.12 19.89 9.32
C ILE A 3 -13.87 19.67 8.47
N GLY A 4 -12.91 20.60 8.53
CA GLY A 4 -11.56 20.38 8.00
C GLY A 4 -10.68 19.77 9.07
N VAL A 5 -9.95 18.71 8.74
CA VAL A 5 -9.14 17.93 9.68
C VAL A 5 -7.69 17.86 9.22
N ASP A 6 -6.78 18.45 9.98
CA ASP A 6 -5.36 18.17 9.87
C ASP A 6 -5.03 16.99 10.81
N TYR A 7 -4.82 15.83 10.18
CA TYR A 7 -4.72 14.55 10.86
C TYR A 7 -3.27 14.19 11.19
N HIS A 8 -3.00 13.97 12.48
CA HIS A 8 -1.73 13.43 13.00
C HIS A 8 -1.93 12.06 13.65
N PRO A 9 -0.88 11.25 13.82
CA PRO A 9 -1.02 9.91 14.41
C PRO A 9 -1.60 9.91 15.84
N SER A 10 -1.31 10.93 16.66
CA SER A 10 -1.69 11.01 18.07
C SER A 10 -2.87 11.95 18.35
N PHE A 11 -3.14 12.88 17.46
CA PHE A 11 -4.22 13.87 17.58
C PHE A 11 -4.69 14.33 16.21
N GLN A 12 -5.73 15.12 16.18
CA GLN A 12 -6.15 15.86 14.98
C GLN A 12 -6.54 17.30 15.38
N ALA A 13 -6.07 18.27 14.59
CA ALA A 13 -6.57 19.63 14.66
C ALA A 13 -7.80 19.74 13.75
N ILE A 14 -8.91 20.23 14.27
CA ILE A 14 -10.14 20.42 13.50
C ILE A 14 -10.53 21.87 13.43
N ALA A 15 -11.07 22.28 12.28
CA ALA A 15 -11.78 23.53 12.11
C ALA A 15 -13.16 23.21 11.52
N PHE A 16 -14.22 23.62 12.21
CA PHE A 16 -15.58 23.31 11.79
C PHE A 16 -16.39 24.57 11.51
N CYS A 17 -17.46 24.41 10.75
CA CYS A 17 -18.49 25.43 10.54
C CYS A 17 -19.85 24.74 10.40
N VAL A 18 -20.85 25.26 11.12
CA VAL A 18 -22.24 24.84 11.00
C VAL A 18 -22.90 25.73 9.93
N GLU A 19 -23.26 25.14 8.80
CA GLU A 19 -23.76 25.89 7.64
C GLU A 19 -25.07 26.61 7.95
N GLU A 20 -25.91 26.08 8.82
CA GLU A 20 -27.22 26.62 9.18
C GLU A 20 -27.14 27.86 10.08
N THR A 21 -26.20 27.85 11.03
CA THR A 21 -26.05 28.94 12.02
C THR A 21 -24.89 29.88 11.70
N GLY A 22 -23.98 29.47 10.82
CA GLY A 22 -22.71 30.18 10.58
C GLY A 22 -21.72 30.08 11.73
N GLU A 23 -22.01 29.30 12.78
CA GLU A 23 -21.11 29.10 13.90
C GLU A 23 -19.87 28.32 13.44
N CYS A 24 -18.69 28.89 13.68
CA CYS A 24 -17.41 28.27 13.34
C CYS A 24 -16.53 28.18 14.58
N GLY A 25 -15.77 27.10 14.69
CA GLY A 25 -14.86 26.87 15.81
C GLY A 25 -13.67 26.00 15.42
N GLU A 26 -12.78 25.82 16.38
CA GLU A 26 -11.56 25.02 16.23
C GLU A 26 -11.32 24.26 17.53
N GLN A 27 -10.78 23.08 17.37
CA GLN A 27 -10.45 22.21 18.50
C GLN A 27 -9.31 21.27 18.12
N GLU A 28 -8.52 20.89 19.13
CA GLU A 28 -7.61 19.75 19.03
C GLU A 28 -8.23 18.57 19.75
N LEU A 29 -8.20 17.40 19.09
CA LEU A 29 -8.81 16.18 19.61
C LEU A 29 -7.74 15.09 19.66
N ASN A 30 -7.44 14.63 20.87
CA ASN A 30 -6.52 13.53 21.08
C ASN A 30 -7.13 12.18 20.68
N HIS A 31 -6.28 11.26 20.20
CA HIS A 31 -6.71 9.93 19.81
C HIS A 31 -6.62 8.93 20.96
N SER A 32 -5.57 9.04 21.80
CA SER A 32 -5.26 8.07 22.84
C SER A 32 -6.23 8.04 24.03
N ASP A 33 -6.91 9.15 24.29
CA ASP A 33 -7.88 9.29 25.39
C ASP A 33 -9.35 9.19 24.92
N GLY A 34 -9.55 8.92 23.63
CA GLY A 34 -10.88 8.76 23.03
C GLY A 34 -11.63 10.07 22.76
N GLN A 35 -11.02 11.24 22.94
CA GLN A 35 -11.68 12.54 22.69
C GLN A 35 -12.19 12.65 21.27
N ALA A 36 -11.38 12.24 20.28
CA ALA A 36 -11.77 12.30 18.88
C ALA A 36 -13.01 11.42 18.61
N GLU A 37 -13.01 10.18 19.06
CA GLU A 37 -14.14 9.28 18.88
C GLU A 37 -15.40 9.82 19.57
N LYS A 38 -15.28 10.28 20.81
CA LYS A 38 -16.40 10.86 21.57
C LYS A 38 -17.00 12.06 20.84
N PHE A 39 -16.18 12.97 20.34
CA PHE A 39 -16.62 14.15 19.60
C PHE A 39 -17.53 13.78 18.41
N TYR A 40 -17.07 12.86 17.53
CA TYR A 40 -17.87 12.47 16.37
C TYR A 40 -19.11 11.65 16.75
N ARG A 41 -19.06 10.82 17.78
CA ARG A 41 -20.23 10.10 18.28
C ARG A 41 -21.29 11.05 18.87
N ASP A 42 -20.86 12.08 19.60
CA ASP A 42 -21.77 13.12 20.13
C ASP A 42 -22.47 13.89 18.99
N LEU A 43 -21.76 14.23 17.92
CA LEU A 43 -22.37 14.84 16.74
C LEU A 43 -23.44 13.95 16.12
N LYS A 44 -23.17 12.64 16.04
CA LYS A 44 -24.15 11.65 15.53
C LYS A 44 -25.36 11.54 16.41
N GLN A 45 -25.19 11.48 17.74
CA GLN A 45 -26.29 11.44 18.70
C GLN A 45 -27.19 12.67 18.62
N ARG A 46 -26.60 13.83 18.33
CA ARG A 46 -27.32 15.08 18.12
C ARG A 46 -28.01 15.16 16.74
N GLY A 47 -27.89 14.14 15.90
CA GLY A 47 -28.49 14.11 14.57
C GLY A 47 -27.86 15.06 13.56
N ILE A 48 -26.65 15.56 13.83
CA ILE A 48 -25.95 16.51 12.95
C ILE A 48 -25.38 15.77 11.74
N SER A 49 -25.73 16.22 10.54
CA SER A 49 -25.08 15.76 9.31
C SER A 49 -23.70 16.38 9.21
N VAL A 50 -22.68 15.53 9.00
CA VAL A 50 -21.27 15.94 9.01
C VAL A 50 -20.59 15.56 7.71
N ARG A 51 -19.87 16.50 7.12
CA ARG A 51 -18.91 16.28 6.05
C ARG A 51 -17.51 16.61 6.53
N VAL A 52 -16.60 15.67 6.43
CA VAL A 52 -15.21 15.79 6.88
C VAL A 52 -14.28 15.87 5.67
N GLY A 53 -13.38 16.84 5.65
CA GLY A 53 -12.30 16.95 4.66
C GLY A 53 -10.94 16.82 5.31
N MET A 54 -10.08 15.93 4.78
CA MET A 54 -8.72 15.74 5.28
C MET A 54 -7.74 15.51 4.12
N GLU A 55 -6.46 15.79 4.37
CA GLU A 55 -5.38 15.46 3.46
C GLU A 55 -5.14 13.93 3.45
N ALA A 56 -4.79 13.37 2.29
CA ALA A 56 -4.45 11.95 2.20
C ALA A 56 -3.24 11.60 3.07
N THR A 57 -3.42 10.63 3.97
CA THR A 57 -2.37 10.14 4.88
C THR A 57 -2.39 8.62 4.96
N GLY A 58 -1.25 8.03 5.34
CA GLY A 58 -1.11 6.56 5.48
C GLY A 58 -1.68 5.99 6.79
N TYR A 59 -2.10 6.83 7.74
CA TYR A 59 -2.36 6.40 9.12
C TYR A 59 -3.80 6.59 9.59
N SER A 60 -4.70 7.12 8.74
CA SER A 60 -6.07 7.55 9.12
C SER A 60 -7.12 6.45 9.09
N ARG A 61 -6.78 5.19 8.86
CA ARG A 61 -7.78 4.14 8.59
C ARG A 61 -8.78 3.88 9.69
N TRP A 62 -8.38 4.01 10.95
CA TRP A 62 -9.31 3.87 12.07
C TRP A 62 -10.34 5.00 12.02
N PHE A 63 -9.91 6.22 11.72
CA PHE A 63 -10.75 7.39 11.64
C PHE A 63 -11.70 7.31 10.43
N GLU A 64 -11.21 6.89 9.26
CA GLU A 64 -12.06 6.63 8.09
C GLU A 64 -13.16 5.61 8.40
N ARG A 65 -12.85 4.53 9.16
CA ARG A 65 -13.84 3.55 9.60
C ARG A 65 -14.85 4.15 10.57
N LEU A 66 -14.41 4.92 11.54
CA LEU A 66 -15.28 5.61 12.48
C LEU A 66 -16.29 6.50 11.77
N LEU A 67 -15.82 7.32 10.80
CA LEU A 67 -16.72 8.18 10.03
C LEU A 67 -17.71 7.38 9.19
N ALA A 68 -17.28 6.28 8.58
CA ALA A 68 -18.15 5.38 7.83
C ALA A 68 -19.20 4.71 8.72
N GLU A 69 -18.84 4.24 9.93
CA GLU A 69 -19.76 3.68 10.91
C GLU A 69 -20.83 4.71 11.34
N LEU A 70 -20.43 5.96 11.50
CA LEU A 70 -21.34 7.04 11.85
C LEU A 70 -22.18 7.55 10.67
N GLY A 71 -21.87 7.10 9.45
CA GLY A 71 -22.54 7.54 8.23
C GLY A 71 -22.21 8.98 7.85
N PHE A 72 -21.02 9.48 8.22
CA PHE A 72 -20.53 10.78 7.86
C PHE A 72 -19.81 10.76 6.51
N GLU A 73 -19.96 11.84 5.75
CA GLU A 73 -19.30 11.99 4.46
C GLU A 73 -17.81 12.35 4.66
N LEU A 74 -16.91 11.62 3.99
CA LEU A 74 -15.48 11.86 4.05
C LEU A 74 -14.92 12.23 2.67
N TRP A 75 -14.27 13.38 2.60
CA TRP A 75 -13.47 13.82 1.47
C TRP A 75 -11.98 13.72 1.78
N ILE A 76 -11.25 12.99 0.96
CA ILE A 76 -9.79 12.92 1.05
C ILE A 76 -9.21 13.70 -0.12
N GLY A 77 -8.32 14.65 0.18
CA GLY A 77 -7.73 15.55 -0.79
C GLY A 77 -6.29 15.21 -1.15
N ASP A 78 -5.88 15.64 -2.36
CA ASP A 78 -4.50 15.51 -2.82
C ASP A 78 -3.56 16.44 -2.03
N PRO A 79 -2.51 15.89 -1.37
CA PRO A 79 -1.58 16.68 -0.57
C PRO A 79 -0.83 17.75 -1.36
N ALA A 80 -0.47 17.47 -2.61
CA ALA A 80 0.28 18.41 -3.43
C ALA A 80 -0.60 19.60 -3.86
N GLU A 81 -1.84 19.34 -4.24
CA GLU A 81 -2.80 20.38 -4.61
C GLU A 81 -3.23 21.21 -3.39
N ILE A 82 -3.46 20.60 -2.22
CA ILE A 82 -3.75 21.32 -0.98
C ILE A 82 -2.58 22.25 -0.63
N LYS A 83 -1.36 21.72 -0.69
CA LYS A 83 -0.15 22.51 -0.43
C LYS A 83 -0.01 23.70 -1.37
N ALA A 84 -0.34 23.55 -2.66
CA ALA A 84 -0.29 24.62 -3.64
C ALA A 84 -1.30 25.76 -3.35
N LYS A 85 -2.39 25.46 -2.63
CA LYS A 85 -3.43 26.42 -2.24
C LYS A 85 -3.15 27.13 -0.90
N ARG A 86 -2.03 26.83 -0.23
CA ARG A 86 -1.59 27.53 0.98
C ARG A 86 -1.10 28.93 0.64
N VAL A 87 -1.61 29.94 1.35
CA VAL A 87 -1.21 31.34 1.16
C VAL A 87 0.07 31.68 1.92
N LYS A 88 0.32 31.01 3.06
CA LYS A 88 1.47 31.27 3.92
C LYS A 88 2.47 30.11 3.88
N LYS A 89 3.78 30.45 3.96
CA LYS A 89 4.87 29.44 3.99
C LYS A 89 5.03 28.73 5.35
N GLN A 90 4.58 29.33 6.46
CA GLN A 90 4.66 28.71 7.79
C GLN A 90 3.52 27.72 7.98
N LYS A 91 3.86 26.53 8.47
CA LYS A 91 2.94 25.45 8.77
C LYS A 91 2.48 25.55 10.23
N PHE A 92 1.16 25.71 10.44
CA PHE A 92 0.51 25.55 11.73
C PHE A 92 -0.70 24.63 11.55
N ASP A 93 -0.82 23.60 12.35
CA ASP A 93 -1.84 22.56 12.22
C ASP A 93 -3.27 23.14 12.25
N ARG A 94 -3.52 24.19 13.03
CA ARG A 94 -4.81 24.90 13.04
C ARG A 94 -5.08 25.65 11.71
N GLU A 95 -4.06 26.24 11.10
CA GLU A 95 -4.22 26.91 9.78
C GLU A 95 -4.45 25.89 8.66
N ASP A 96 -3.88 24.69 8.76
CA ASP A 96 -4.11 23.62 7.79
C ASP A 96 -5.55 23.09 7.89
N ALA A 97 -6.08 22.90 9.08
CA ALA A 97 -7.49 22.54 9.29
C ALA A 97 -8.46 23.63 8.77
N ARG A 98 -8.15 24.92 9.00
CA ARG A 98 -8.92 26.05 8.45
C ARG A 98 -8.89 26.06 6.93
N LEU A 99 -7.73 25.82 6.32
CA LEU A 99 -7.59 25.75 4.88
C LEU A 99 -8.48 24.66 4.29
N LEU A 100 -8.43 23.45 4.86
CA LEU A 100 -9.26 22.33 4.42
C LEU A 100 -10.75 22.66 4.51
N ARG A 101 -11.21 23.21 5.64
CA ARG A 101 -12.59 23.66 5.81
C ARG A 101 -12.97 24.70 4.75
N ARG A 102 -12.12 25.73 4.51
CA ARG A 102 -12.36 26.77 3.52
C ARG A 102 -12.50 26.19 2.12
N LEU A 103 -11.58 25.28 1.73
CA LEU A 103 -11.63 24.64 0.41
C LEU A 103 -12.93 23.83 0.21
N MET A 104 -13.45 23.23 1.27
CA MET A 104 -14.74 22.52 1.22
C MET A 104 -15.92 23.49 1.05
N LEU A 105 -15.94 24.59 1.81
CA LEU A 105 -16.98 25.61 1.72
C LEU A 105 -17.00 26.31 0.34
N GLU A 106 -15.83 26.52 -0.26
CA GLU A 106 -15.68 27.14 -1.59
C GLU A 106 -15.91 26.14 -2.74
N ASN A 107 -16.28 24.87 -2.48
CA ASN A 107 -16.34 23.80 -3.48
C ASN A 107 -15.06 23.64 -4.32
N ASN A 108 -13.91 23.95 -3.72
CA ASN A 108 -12.59 23.95 -4.36
C ASN A 108 -11.64 22.91 -3.69
N PHE A 109 -12.23 21.94 -3.02
CA PHE A 109 -11.48 20.86 -2.35
C PHE A 109 -10.97 19.87 -3.40
N PRO A 110 -9.64 19.59 -3.47
CA PRO A 110 -9.05 18.70 -4.46
C PRO A 110 -9.26 17.22 -4.08
N GLN A 111 -10.48 16.76 -4.19
CA GLN A 111 -10.87 15.40 -3.79
C GLN A 111 -10.25 14.35 -4.69
N ILE A 112 -9.65 13.31 -4.09
CA ILE A 112 -9.12 12.15 -4.80
C ILE A 112 -10.05 10.94 -4.68
N TRP A 113 -9.93 10.03 -5.62
CA TRP A 113 -10.60 8.73 -5.54
C TRP A 113 -10.01 7.89 -4.41
N ILE A 114 -10.90 7.34 -3.58
CA ILE A 114 -10.53 6.49 -2.45
C ILE A 114 -10.80 5.02 -2.81
N PRO A 115 -9.78 4.13 -2.74
CA PRO A 115 -10.00 2.72 -2.96
C PRO A 115 -10.94 2.12 -1.91
N SER A 116 -11.80 1.19 -2.33
CA SER A 116 -12.61 0.41 -1.40
C SER A 116 -11.74 -0.37 -0.41
N PRO A 117 -12.27 -0.80 0.75
CA PRO A 117 -11.54 -1.61 1.72
C PRO A 117 -10.93 -2.88 1.09
N GLU A 118 -11.67 -3.56 0.21
CA GLU A 118 -11.23 -4.77 -0.50
C GLU A 118 -10.07 -4.46 -1.45
N ASN A 119 -10.14 -3.34 -2.18
CA ASN A 119 -9.05 -2.91 -3.07
C ASN A 119 -7.80 -2.49 -2.28
N ARG A 120 -7.98 -1.94 -1.08
CA ARG A 120 -6.86 -1.62 -0.19
C ARG A 120 -6.19 -2.88 0.36
N ASP A 121 -6.97 -3.89 0.73
CA ASP A 121 -6.44 -5.18 1.21
C ASP A 121 -5.69 -5.90 0.09
N LEU A 122 -6.26 -5.95 -1.11
CA LEU A 122 -5.57 -6.49 -2.29
C LEU A 122 -4.24 -5.77 -2.58
N ARG A 123 -4.19 -4.45 -2.39
CA ARG A 123 -2.91 -3.71 -2.50
C ARG A 123 -1.89 -4.16 -1.46
N GLN A 124 -2.30 -4.50 -0.22
CA GLN A 124 -1.38 -5.03 0.78
C GLN A 124 -0.76 -6.36 0.33
N LEU A 125 -1.58 -7.27 -0.21
CA LEU A 125 -1.10 -8.54 -0.78
C LEU A 125 -0.06 -8.29 -1.88
N LEU A 126 -0.37 -7.42 -2.83
CA LEU A 126 0.54 -7.10 -3.95
C LEU A 126 1.85 -6.45 -3.47
N TRP A 127 1.76 -5.48 -2.56
CA TRP A 127 2.91 -4.80 -2.00
C TRP A 127 3.79 -5.72 -1.17
N HIS A 128 3.20 -6.56 -0.34
CA HIS A 128 3.93 -7.51 0.49
C HIS A 128 4.72 -8.49 -0.38
N ARG A 129 4.05 -9.13 -1.35
CA ARG A 129 4.73 -9.99 -2.33
C ARG A 129 5.85 -9.27 -3.06
N HIS A 130 5.61 -8.07 -3.55
CA HIS A 130 6.61 -7.27 -4.27
C HIS A 130 7.85 -7.00 -3.39
N ARG A 131 7.65 -6.61 -2.15
CA ARG A 131 8.74 -6.38 -1.18
C ARG A 131 9.57 -7.63 -0.92
N LEU A 132 8.93 -8.78 -0.74
CA LEU A 132 9.66 -10.04 -0.57
C LEU A 132 10.48 -10.39 -1.81
N VAL A 133 9.96 -10.19 -3.01
CA VAL A 133 10.72 -10.40 -4.26
C VAL A 133 11.92 -9.47 -4.34
N GLN A 134 11.79 -8.20 -3.95
CA GLN A 134 12.91 -7.28 -3.89
C GLN A 134 13.98 -7.74 -2.87
N MET A 135 13.56 -8.16 -1.68
CA MET A 135 14.47 -8.70 -0.64
C MET A 135 15.19 -9.95 -1.15
N ARG A 136 14.46 -10.89 -1.75
CA ARG A 136 15.04 -12.09 -2.39
C ARG A 136 16.13 -11.70 -3.40
N THR A 137 15.85 -10.77 -4.28
CA THR A 137 16.81 -10.31 -5.28
C THR A 137 18.08 -9.72 -4.64
N ARG A 138 17.94 -8.95 -3.57
CA ARG A 138 19.09 -8.42 -2.81
C ARG A 138 19.94 -9.54 -2.20
N ILE A 139 19.29 -10.56 -1.63
CA ILE A 139 20.00 -11.73 -1.07
C ILE A 139 20.74 -12.49 -2.16
N MET A 140 20.06 -12.76 -3.29
CA MET A 140 20.68 -13.43 -4.43
C MET A 140 21.89 -12.68 -4.97
N ASN A 141 21.81 -11.36 -5.07
CA ASN A 141 22.94 -10.52 -5.52
C ASN A 141 24.13 -10.59 -4.54
N GLN A 142 23.88 -10.64 -3.22
CA GLN A 142 24.93 -10.79 -2.21
C GLN A 142 25.61 -12.16 -2.31
N LEU A 143 24.85 -13.24 -2.49
CA LEU A 143 25.41 -14.59 -2.71
C LEU A 143 26.21 -14.67 -4.00
N GLN A 144 25.72 -14.03 -5.07
CA GLN A 144 26.42 -13.95 -6.33
C GLN A 144 27.75 -13.20 -6.18
N ALA A 145 27.79 -12.10 -5.43
CA ALA A 145 29.02 -11.35 -5.15
C ALA A 145 30.04 -12.19 -4.38
N LEU A 146 29.59 -12.96 -3.37
CA LEU A 146 30.46 -13.90 -2.65
C LEU A 146 31.09 -14.93 -3.61
N ALA A 147 30.27 -15.54 -4.47
CA ALA A 147 30.77 -16.53 -5.45
C ALA A 147 31.75 -15.89 -6.46
N MET A 148 31.47 -14.66 -6.92
CA MET A 148 32.32 -13.95 -7.87
C MET A 148 33.67 -13.57 -7.26
N ASN A 149 33.74 -13.19 -5.99
CA ASN A 149 34.99 -12.88 -5.30
C ASN A 149 35.93 -14.10 -5.22
N GLU A 150 35.37 -15.30 -5.19
CA GLU A 150 36.11 -16.55 -5.23
C GLU A 150 36.34 -17.10 -6.66
N GLY A 151 36.14 -16.25 -7.68
CA GLY A 151 36.40 -16.60 -9.08
C GLY A 151 35.28 -17.36 -9.80
N TYR A 152 34.15 -17.62 -9.12
CA TYR A 152 33.03 -18.34 -9.71
C TYR A 152 32.07 -17.41 -10.47
N ARG A 153 32.11 -17.45 -11.80
CA ARG A 153 31.27 -16.63 -12.68
C ARG A 153 30.11 -17.46 -13.26
N TRP A 154 29.13 -17.78 -12.44
CA TRP A 154 27.99 -18.56 -12.88
C TRP A 154 26.79 -17.69 -13.29
N LYS A 155 26.82 -17.15 -14.48
CA LYS A 155 25.69 -16.41 -15.04
C LYS A 155 24.45 -17.34 -15.09
N LYS A 156 23.35 -16.96 -14.48
CA LYS A 156 21.99 -17.55 -14.52
C LYS A 156 21.79 -18.93 -13.85
N LYS A 157 22.82 -19.68 -13.47
CA LYS A 157 22.67 -21.06 -12.92
C LYS A 157 23.10 -21.20 -11.45
N LEU A 158 23.52 -20.11 -10.78
CA LEU A 158 24.00 -20.17 -9.40
C LEU A 158 22.92 -20.69 -8.42
N PHE A 159 21.67 -20.38 -8.69
CA PHE A 159 20.52 -20.79 -7.86
C PHE A 159 19.77 -22.01 -8.39
N SER A 160 20.29 -22.72 -9.38
CA SER A 160 19.87 -24.07 -9.71
C SER A 160 20.35 -25.07 -8.63
N ALA A 161 19.77 -26.26 -8.54
CA ALA A 161 20.19 -27.27 -7.57
C ALA A 161 21.72 -27.52 -7.59
N GLN A 162 22.30 -27.65 -8.80
CA GLN A 162 23.75 -27.82 -8.97
C GLN A 162 24.55 -26.58 -8.56
N GLY A 163 24.07 -25.38 -8.91
CA GLY A 163 24.73 -24.13 -8.55
C GLY A 163 24.71 -23.91 -7.06
N ARG A 164 23.60 -24.20 -6.42
CA ARG A 164 23.47 -24.12 -4.97
C ARG A 164 24.42 -25.10 -4.25
N ALA A 165 24.45 -26.36 -4.65
CA ALA A 165 25.35 -27.35 -4.08
C ALA A 165 26.84 -26.94 -4.19
N ARG A 166 27.24 -26.27 -5.29
CA ARG A 166 28.61 -25.73 -5.43
C ARG A 166 28.82 -24.50 -4.57
N LEU A 167 27.85 -23.60 -4.46
CA LEU A 167 27.90 -22.44 -3.59
C LEU A 167 28.07 -22.86 -2.12
N GLU A 168 27.38 -23.91 -1.69
CA GLU A 168 27.48 -24.48 -0.33
C GLU A 168 28.87 -25.09 -0.04
N LYS A 169 29.51 -25.68 -1.05
CA LYS A 169 30.86 -26.28 -0.95
C LYS A 169 32.00 -25.30 -1.14
N LEU A 170 31.70 -24.04 -1.45
CA LEU A 170 32.71 -23.02 -1.70
C LEU A 170 33.54 -22.80 -0.41
N ALA A 171 34.87 -22.92 -0.53
CA ALA A 171 35.78 -22.63 0.57
C ALA A 171 35.78 -21.11 0.82
N LEU A 172 35.31 -20.68 1.98
CA LEU A 172 35.21 -19.28 2.38
C LEU A 172 35.87 -19.09 3.75
N ALA A 173 36.37 -17.88 4.00
CA ALA A 173 36.77 -17.50 5.35
C ALA A 173 35.57 -17.63 6.34
N PRO A 174 35.81 -17.83 7.64
CA PRO A 174 34.73 -18.20 8.60
C PRO A 174 33.52 -17.27 8.57
N TRP A 175 33.72 -15.97 8.57
CA TRP A 175 32.62 -14.99 8.53
C TRP A 175 31.90 -14.92 7.19
N ALA A 176 32.62 -15.07 6.08
CA ALA A 176 32.03 -15.15 4.76
C ALA A 176 31.21 -16.45 4.60
N GLY A 177 31.70 -17.55 5.14
CA GLY A 177 30.99 -18.85 5.21
C GLY A 177 29.69 -18.74 6.01
N ARG A 178 29.78 -18.14 7.21
CA ARG A 178 28.59 -17.87 8.03
C ARG A 178 27.56 -17.00 7.31
N ARG A 179 28.00 -15.89 6.72
CA ARG A 179 27.15 -15.01 5.93
C ARG A 179 26.45 -15.74 4.79
N ARG A 180 27.19 -16.59 4.04
CA ARG A 180 26.60 -17.41 2.99
C ARG A 180 25.50 -18.29 3.54
N GLN A 181 25.76 -19.00 4.64
CA GLN A 181 24.78 -19.89 5.25
C GLN A 181 23.50 -19.15 5.65
N GLU A 182 23.62 -18.03 6.36
CA GLU A 182 22.50 -17.22 6.79
C GLU A 182 21.67 -16.67 5.58
N LEU A 183 22.34 -16.25 4.51
CA LEU A 183 21.67 -15.78 3.29
C LEU A 183 20.92 -16.90 2.55
N LEU A 184 21.46 -18.12 2.51
CA LEU A 184 20.79 -19.28 1.94
C LEU A 184 19.56 -19.68 2.75
N GLU A 185 19.66 -19.70 4.06
CA GLU A 185 18.52 -19.96 4.96
C GLU A 185 17.41 -18.93 4.79
N LEU A 186 17.76 -17.64 4.62
CA LEU A 186 16.78 -16.60 4.31
C LEU A 186 16.06 -16.85 2.99
N LEU A 187 16.77 -17.28 1.93
CA LEU A 187 16.14 -17.65 0.66
C LEU A 187 15.17 -18.81 0.80
N ASP A 188 15.57 -19.84 1.58
CA ASP A 188 14.75 -21.03 1.81
C ASP A 188 13.45 -20.72 2.54
N ARG A 189 13.48 -19.76 3.46
CA ARG A 189 12.28 -19.27 4.15
C ARG A 189 11.41 -18.37 3.28
N MET A 190 12.03 -17.54 2.44
CA MET A 190 11.30 -16.57 1.64
C MET A 190 10.62 -17.16 0.41
N ASN A 191 11.25 -18.14 -0.24
CA ASN A 191 10.74 -18.69 -1.50
C ASN A 191 9.33 -19.29 -1.36
N PRO A 192 9.03 -20.16 -0.37
CA PRO A 192 7.68 -20.69 -0.18
C PRO A 192 6.65 -19.58 0.04
N THR A 193 6.96 -18.61 0.89
CA THR A 193 6.05 -17.48 1.15
C THR A 193 5.77 -16.67 -0.12
N ILE A 194 6.78 -16.43 -0.96
CA ILE A 194 6.59 -15.74 -2.25
C ILE A 194 5.70 -16.57 -3.19
N GLU A 195 5.85 -17.89 -3.20
CA GLU A 195 5.02 -18.80 -3.99
C GLU A 195 3.56 -18.78 -3.53
N GLU A 196 3.32 -18.88 -2.22
CA GLU A 196 1.98 -18.77 -1.61
C GLU A 196 1.31 -17.45 -1.95
N LEU A 197 2.02 -16.33 -1.76
CA LEU A 197 1.49 -15.00 -2.10
C LEU A 197 1.25 -14.85 -3.61
N THR A 198 2.08 -15.50 -4.45
CA THR A 198 1.87 -15.50 -5.90
C THR A 198 0.60 -16.25 -6.26
N ALA A 199 0.37 -17.43 -5.67
CA ALA A 199 -0.86 -18.18 -5.84
C ALA A 199 -2.10 -17.40 -5.37
N ALA A 200 -1.98 -16.68 -4.23
CA ALA A 200 -3.05 -15.81 -3.74
C ALA A 200 -3.36 -14.67 -4.71
N VAL A 201 -2.34 -14.01 -5.27
CA VAL A 201 -2.52 -12.97 -6.30
C VAL A 201 -3.23 -13.52 -7.54
N GLU A 202 -2.82 -14.70 -8.02
CA GLU A 202 -3.44 -15.35 -9.17
C GLU A 202 -4.90 -15.74 -8.89
N TRP A 203 -5.20 -16.21 -7.68
CA TRP A 203 -6.55 -16.51 -7.24
C TRP A 203 -7.46 -15.26 -7.26
N GLU A 204 -6.98 -14.16 -6.67
CA GLU A 204 -7.73 -12.90 -6.68
C GLU A 204 -7.91 -12.33 -8.10
N ALA A 205 -6.91 -12.51 -8.96
CA ALA A 205 -7.00 -12.09 -10.36
C ALA A 205 -8.06 -12.88 -11.15
N ARG A 206 -8.22 -14.18 -10.87
CA ARG A 206 -9.24 -15.01 -11.53
C ARG A 206 -10.66 -14.57 -11.27
N LYS A 207 -10.92 -13.90 -10.16
CA LYS A 207 -12.23 -13.31 -9.83
C LYS A 207 -12.57 -12.09 -10.68
N ARG A 208 -11.61 -11.55 -11.45
CA ARG A 208 -11.74 -10.29 -12.21
C ARG A 208 -11.22 -10.47 -13.65
N PRO A 209 -12.10 -10.70 -14.63
CA PRO A 209 -11.70 -10.99 -16.02
C PRO A 209 -10.80 -9.90 -16.64
N GLU A 210 -11.03 -8.63 -16.28
CA GLU A 210 -10.22 -7.51 -16.79
C GLU A 210 -8.77 -7.60 -16.28
N VAL A 211 -8.56 -7.99 -15.04
CA VAL A 211 -7.24 -8.15 -14.43
C VAL A 211 -6.51 -9.33 -15.06
N LEU A 212 -7.19 -10.43 -15.32
CA LEU A 212 -6.62 -11.58 -16.05
C LEU A 212 -6.10 -11.17 -17.44
N ARG A 213 -6.86 -10.40 -18.20
CA ARG A 213 -6.42 -9.91 -19.51
C ARG A 213 -5.14 -9.08 -19.42
N LEU A 214 -5.03 -8.22 -18.41
CA LEU A 214 -3.83 -7.42 -18.15
C LEU A 214 -2.64 -8.29 -17.75
N MET A 215 -2.84 -9.28 -16.87
CA MET A 215 -1.80 -10.23 -16.48
C MET A 215 -1.27 -11.03 -17.65
N TYR A 216 -2.13 -11.56 -18.52
CA TYR A 216 -1.71 -12.28 -19.73
C TYR A 216 -0.89 -11.40 -20.68
N ARG A 217 -1.27 -10.15 -20.86
CA ARG A 217 -0.49 -9.20 -21.68
C ARG A 217 0.87 -8.89 -21.03
N ALA A 218 0.91 -8.62 -19.75
CA ALA A 218 2.15 -8.34 -19.01
C ALA A 218 3.11 -9.55 -19.03
N VAL A 219 2.61 -10.75 -18.77
CA VAL A 219 3.39 -11.99 -18.80
C VAL A 219 3.90 -12.26 -20.22
N SER A 220 3.09 -12.12 -21.26
CA SER A 220 3.50 -12.34 -22.65
C SER A 220 4.58 -11.35 -23.10
N LEU A 221 4.48 -10.08 -22.72
CA LEU A 221 5.49 -9.06 -23.00
C LEU A 221 6.78 -9.31 -22.23
N TRP A 222 6.68 -9.76 -20.97
CA TRP A 222 7.82 -10.07 -20.12
C TRP A 222 8.55 -11.33 -20.61
N CYS A 223 7.84 -12.40 -20.99
CA CYS A 223 8.40 -13.61 -21.57
C CYS A 223 9.13 -13.30 -22.90
N LYS A 224 8.55 -12.47 -23.77
CA LYS A 224 9.20 -12.04 -25.02
C LYS A 224 10.46 -11.23 -24.77
N ARG A 225 10.49 -10.37 -23.75
CA ARG A 225 11.63 -9.48 -23.46
C ARG A 225 12.81 -10.20 -22.77
N PHE A 226 12.55 -11.28 -22.03
CA PHE A 226 13.58 -11.95 -21.22
C PHE A 226 13.88 -13.39 -21.64
N SER A 227 13.25 -13.92 -22.70
CA SER A 227 13.43 -15.30 -23.20
C SER A 227 13.39 -16.35 -22.07
N VAL A 228 12.50 -16.18 -21.09
CA VAL A 228 12.35 -17.07 -19.94
C VAL A 228 11.25 -18.07 -20.28
N ASN A 229 11.65 -19.30 -20.60
CA ASN A 229 10.73 -20.43 -20.68
C ASN A 229 10.37 -20.86 -19.25
N PHE A 230 9.22 -20.43 -18.76
CA PHE A 230 8.59 -21.08 -17.62
C PHE A 230 7.98 -22.38 -18.14
N GLY A 231 8.50 -23.52 -17.69
CA GLY A 231 8.01 -24.85 -18.02
C GLY A 231 6.64 -25.19 -17.40
N ALA A 232 5.77 -24.23 -17.27
CA ALA A 232 4.36 -24.42 -16.97
C ALA A 232 3.58 -24.16 -18.26
N ALA A 233 2.85 -25.18 -18.72
CA ALA A 233 1.96 -25.07 -19.86
C ALA A 233 1.03 -23.85 -19.73
N PRO A 234 0.82 -23.08 -20.80
CA PRO A 234 -0.14 -21.99 -20.76
C PRO A 234 -1.51 -22.58 -20.42
N LEU A 235 -2.11 -22.08 -19.33
CA LEU A 235 -3.51 -22.35 -19.04
C LEU A 235 -4.33 -21.88 -20.24
N ARG A 236 -4.83 -22.84 -21.06
CA ARG A 236 -5.79 -22.54 -22.11
C ARG A 236 -7.03 -21.94 -21.44
N PRO A 237 -7.59 -20.86 -22.00
CA PRO A 237 -8.90 -20.41 -21.56
C PRO A 237 -9.87 -21.57 -21.79
N ALA A 238 -10.68 -21.89 -20.77
CA ALA A 238 -11.81 -22.79 -20.94
C ALA A 238 -12.71 -22.20 -22.02
N ASP A 239 -13.06 -22.99 -23.02
CA ASP A 239 -14.01 -22.61 -24.04
C ASP A 239 -15.35 -22.23 -23.35
N PRO A 240 -16.06 -21.20 -23.83
CA PRO A 240 -17.36 -20.85 -23.30
C PRO A 240 -18.32 -22.03 -23.53
N PRO A 241 -19.23 -22.32 -22.59
CA PRO A 241 -20.21 -23.36 -22.80
C PRO A 241 -21.06 -23.03 -24.03
N HIS A 242 -21.11 -23.98 -24.98
CA HIS A 242 -22.01 -23.90 -26.12
C HIS A 242 -23.43 -23.82 -25.57
N GLY A 243 -24.12 -22.71 -25.86
CA GLY A 243 -25.54 -22.57 -25.58
C GLY A 243 -26.35 -23.57 -26.45
N GLN A 244 -27.27 -24.24 -25.81
CA GLN A 244 -28.50 -24.71 -26.40
C GLN A 244 -29.61 -23.78 -26.01
#